data_40e1caf6a4cf4ed0dd5c8007f886c669
#
_entry.id   40e1caf6a4cf4ed0dd5c8007f886c669
#
_cell.length_a   1.000
_cell.length_b   1.000
_cell.length_c   1.000
_cell.angle_alpha   90.00
_cell.angle_beta   90.00
_cell.angle_gamma   90.00
#
_symmetry.space_group_name_H-M   'P 1'
#
loop_
_entity.id
_entity.type
_entity.pdbx_description
1 polymer ?
#
loop_
_entity_poly.entity_id
_entity_poly.type
_entity_poly.pdbx_seq_one_letter_code
_entity_poly.pdbx_strand_id
1 'polypeptide(L)'
;MNKKRAPRLSLDLLRGFRAAARHLSFTRAAQDLFVTQSAISREIKTLEEQLGQPLFRRVNRTLQLTPAGVELYRLADSALAQLDAGVERIAGASKVVTVTTTTGLASLWLTPRLLRFNRAHPGIDVRVVASNDKPNLERDQLDIAIRFVLADGDAPNSEPVFDCKIYPACSPALARDKLHPIKTPADLAHHVRLDYESMRDGRRLSLWDFWFEKTKIAHVKPTSTLQFPQYDQLVSAAIDGGGVGIAVLPHTAQHLHQKAFCIPFGMEAVALLGVFYIIRRSDVAQREAVEVFVDWLRSEVRRDAEHAPVQGTARGKRSMRSG
;
A
#
# COMPACT_ATOMS: atom_id res chain seq x y z
N MET A 1 37.96 27.37 10.88
CA MET A 1 36.80 26.72 11.44
C MET A 1 36.97 25.21 11.35
N ASN A 2 37.28 24.57 12.49
CA ASN A 2 37.57 23.14 12.55
C ASN A 2 36.25 22.37 12.45
N LYS A 3 35.93 21.73 11.31
CA LYS A 3 34.77 20.82 11.19
C LYS A 3 35.02 19.66 12.17
N LYS A 4 34.38 19.69 13.35
CA LYS A 4 34.35 18.53 14.24
C LYS A 4 33.82 17.33 13.42
N ARG A 5 34.68 16.35 13.19
CA ARG A 5 34.30 15.08 12.58
C ARG A 5 33.16 14.47 13.41
N ALA A 6 32.10 14.04 12.73
CA ALA A 6 31.00 13.34 13.43
C ALA A 6 31.55 12.17 14.26
N PRO A 7 31.08 11.99 15.48
CA PRO A 7 31.58 10.90 16.35
C PRO A 7 31.34 9.55 15.67
N ARG A 8 32.34 8.66 15.71
CA ARG A 8 32.20 7.29 15.22
C ARG A 8 31.50 6.48 16.32
N LEU A 9 30.20 6.26 16.15
CA LEU A 9 29.42 5.47 17.07
C LEU A 9 29.63 3.96 16.82
N SER A 10 29.91 3.20 17.88
CA SER A 10 29.96 1.73 17.82
C SER A 10 28.55 1.14 17.81
N LEU A 11 28.37 0.04 17.07
CA LEU A 11 27.09 -0.70 17.06
C LEU A 11 26.72 -1.24 18.44
N ASP A 12 27.70 -1.65 19.22
CA ASP A 12 27.46 -2.18 20.58
C ASP A 12 26.92 -1.09 21.50
N LEU A 13 27.46 0.13 21.44
CA LEU A 13 26.95 1.28 22.18
C LEU A 13 25.48 1.59 21.79
N LEU A 14 25.15 1.48 20.50
CA LEU A 14 23.78 1.68 20.02
C LEU A 14 22.83 0.56 20.46
N ARG A 15 23.30 -0.71 20.52
CA ARG A 15 22.52 -1.85 21.04
C ARG A 15 22.24 -1.69 22.52
N GLY A 16 23.26 -1.37 23.31
CA GLY A 16 23.11 -1.09 24.75
C GLY A 16 22.14 0.06 25.00
N PHE A 17 22.27 1.15 24.24
CA PHE A 17 21.37 2.29 24.34
C PHE A 17 19.92 1.94 23.95
N ARG A 18 19.70 1.23 22.83
CA ARG A 18 18.37 0.78 22.39
C ARG A 18 17.66 -0.03 23.48
N ALA A 19 18.36 -1.00 24.06
CA ALA A 19 17.81 -1.82 25.12
C ALA A 19 17.48 -0.99 26.39
N ALA A 20 18.38 -0.09 26.81
CA ALA A 20 18.16 0.78 27.94
C ALA A 20 16.98 1.74 27.73
N ALA A 21 16.82 2.28 26.53
CA ALA A 21 15.73 3.18 26.15
C ALA A 21 14.38 2.44 26.09
N ARG A 22 14.36 1.23 25.54
CA ARG A 22 13.15 0.39 25.43
C ARG A 22 12.59 0.02 26.81
N HIS A 23 13.47 -0.35 27.73
CA HIS A 23 13.07 -0.79 29.07
C HIS A 23 12.98 0.35 30.09
N LEU A 24 13.51 1.54 29.78
CA LEU A 24 13.73 2.64 30.72
C LEU A 24 14.39 2.14 32.02
N SER A 25 15.30 1.16 31.89
CA SER A 25 15.96 0.47 33.00
C SER A 25 17.27 -0.17 32.55
N PHE A 26 18.37 0.24 33.15
CA PHE A 26 19.68 -0.34 32.84
C PHE A 26 19.80 -1.80 33.30
N THR A 27 19.09 -2.17 34.37
CA THR A 27 19.07 -3.55 34.87
C THR A 27 18.33 -4.47 33.90
N ARG A 28 17.16 -4.06 33.40
CA ARG A 28 16.41 -4.86 32.40
C ARG A 28 17.13 -4.93 31.06
N ALA A 29 17.76 -3.84 30.62
CA ALA A 29 18.59 -3.84 29.45
C ALA A 29 19.77 -4.81 29.54
N ALA A 30 20.42 -4.86 30.72
CA ALA A 30 21.52 -5.78 30.98
C ALA A 30 21.06 -7.26 30.91
N GLN A 31 19.89 -7.56 31.46
CA GLN A 31 19.28 -8.89 31.37
C GLN A 31 18.94 -9.27 29.93
N ASP A 32 18.37 -8.33 29.14
CA ASP A 32 17.98 -8.53 27.73
C ASP A 32 19.22 -8.83 26.85
N LEU A 33 20.35 -8.19 27.13
CA LEU A 33 21.60 -8.35 26.39
C LEU A 33 22.61 -9.35 27.01
N PHE A 34 22.24 -10.03 28.07
CA PHE A 34 23.12 -10.99 28.80
C PHE A 34 24.46 -10.39 29.25
N VAL A 35 24.43 -9.13 29.71
CA VAL A 35 25.59 -8.43 30.25
C VAL A 35 25.32 -7.90 31.65
N THR A 36 26.32 -7.27 32.28
CA THR A 36 26.15 -6.67 33.64
C THR A 36 25.52 -5.27 33.51
N GLN A 37 24.76 -4.86 34.56
CA GLN A 37 24.21 -3.50 34.63
C GLN A 37 25.31 -2.41 34.59
N SER A 38 26.48 -2.70 35.16
CA SER A 38 27.62 -1.79 35.12
C SER A 38 28.21 -1.64 33.72
N ALA A 39 28.15 -2.68 32.87
CA ALA A 39 28.56 -2.60 31.48
C ALA A 39 27.61 -1.65 30.70
N ILE A 40 26.30 -1.85 30.77
CA ILE A 40 25.31 -0.96 30.16
C ILE A 40 25.50 0.49 30.64
N SER A 41 25.66 0.71 31.95
CA SER A 41 25.85 2.07 32.48
C SER A 41 27.10 2.74 31.92
N ARG A 42 28.20 1.98 31.73
CA ARG A 42 29.45 2.47 31.14
C ARG A 42 29.29 2.77 29.65
N GLU A 43 28.61 1.90 28.89
CA GLU A 43 28.32 2.09 27.50
C GLU A 43 27.48 3.36 27.24
N ILE A 44 26.42 3.56 28.02
CA ILE A 44 25.59 4.76 27.96
C ILE A 44 26.41 6.01 28.26
N LYS A 45 27.22 6.00 29.30
CA LYS A 45 28.10 7.12 29.64
C LYS A 45 29.09 7.43 28.51
N THR A 46 29.70 6.42 27.91
CA THR A 46 30.60 6.58 26.75
C THR A 46 29.87 7.20 25.57
N LEU A 47 28.63 6.77 25.30
CA LEU A 47 27.81 7.30 24.22
C LEU A 47 27.44 8.77 24.46
N GLU A 48 27.04 9.12 25.67
CA GLU A 48 26.74 10.50 26.09
C GLU A 48 27.97 11.41 25.98
N GLU A 49 29.14 10.92 26.38
CA GLU A 49 30.42 11.64 26.23
C GLU A 49 30.78 11.87 24.77
N GLN A 50 30.60 10.88 23.89
CA GLN A 50 30.86 11.03 22.46
C GLN A 50 29.93 12.02 21.78
N LEU A 51 28.67 12.08 22.21
CA LEU A 51 27.66 12.99 21.67
C LEU A 51 27.68 14.37 22.32
N GLY A 52 28.32 14.49 23.49
CA GLY A 52 28.37 15.71 24.27
C GLY A 52 27.04 16.11 24.88
N GLN A 53 26.08 15.19 24.97
CA GLN A 53 24.73 15.43 25.50
C GLN A 53 24.23 14.23 26.30
N PRO A 54 23.49 14.45 27.41
CA PRO A 54 22.83 13.36 28.13
C PRO A 54 21.67 12.81 27.32
N LEU A 55 21.55 11.49 27.29
CA LEU A 55 20.46 10.75 26.62
C LEU A 55 19.38 10.33 27.61
N PHE A 56 19.77 10.17 28.87
CA PHE A 56 18.85 9.83 29.97
C PHE A 56 18.86 10.88 31.06
N ARG A 57 17.76 11.00 31.77
CA ARG A 57 17.61 11.78 33.00
C ARG A 57 16.82 10.99 34.03
N ARG A 58 17.08 11.28 35.31
CA ARG A 58 16.29 10.71 36.40
C ARG A 58 15.28 11.72 36.92
N VAL A 59 14.01 11.35 36.89
CA VAL A 59 12.90 12.16 37.38
C VAL A 59 12.13 11.30 38.41
N ASN A 60 11.98 11.75 39.61
CA ASN A 60 11.24 11.04 40.68
C ASN A 60 11.63 9.53 40.79
N ARG A 61 12.94 9.26 40.81
CA ARG A 61 13.54 7.89 40.82
C ARG A 61 13.27 7.04 39.59
N THR A 62 12.62 7.57 38.55
CA THR A 62 12.40 6.90 37.26
C THR A 62 13.41 7.35 36.24
N LEU A 63 13.85 6.43 35.38
CA LEU A 63 14.69 6.74 34.21
C LEU A 63 13.81 7.22 33.03
N GLN A 64 14.17 8.33 32.43
CA GLN A 64 13.48 8.89 31.28
C GLN A 64 14.47 9.29 30.21
N LEU A 65 14.06 9.28 28.95
CA LEU A 65 14.85 9.82 27.86
C LEU A 65 14.81 11.35 27.86
N THR A 66 15.92 11.96 27.49
CA THR A 66 15.99 13.38 27.11
C THR A 66 15.45 13.56 25.69
N PRO A 67 15.21 14.78 25.20
CA PRO A 67 14.88 15.03 23.79
C PRO A 67 15.90 14.41 22.82
N ALA A 68 17.21 14.55 23.12
CA ALA A 68 18.28 13.93 22.35
C ALA A 68 18.22 12.39 22.43
N GLY A 69 17.88 11.84 23.60
CA GLY A 69 17.66 10.40 23.78
C GLY A 69 16.48 9.87 22.97
N VAL A 70 15.37 10.59 22.88
CA VAL A 70 14.21 10.21 22.07
C VAL A 70 14.58 10.19 20.57
N GLU A 71 15.27 11.21 20.10
CA GLU A 71 15.71 11.28 18.71
C GLU A 71 16.68 10.15 18.35
N LEU A 72 17.70 9.94 19.18
CA LEU A 72 18.66 8.86 18.97
C LEU A 72 17.99 7.48 19.06
N TYR A 73 17.03 7.28 19.98
CA TYR A 73 16.31 6.01 20.10
C TYR A 73 15.58 5.66 18.80
N ARG A 74 14.86 6.61 18.22
CA ARG A 74 14.14 6.41 16.95
C ARG A 74 15.11 6.04 15.82
N LEU A 75 16.24 6.73 15.71
CA LEU A 75 17.25 6.47 14.68
C LEU A 75 17.95 5.13 14.90
N ALA A 76 18.39 4.84 16.13
CA ALA A 76 19.09 3.61 16.47
C ALA A 76 18.19 2.37 16.32
N ASP A 77 16.93 2.47 16.77
CA ASP A 77 15.96 1.36 16.65
C ASP A 77 15.70 1.01 15.20
N SER A 78 15.47 2.02 14.35
CA SER A 78 15.27 1.82 12.90
C SER A 78 16.53 1.23 12.23
N ALA A 79 17.72 1.77 12.50
CA ALA A 79 18.96 1.31 11.87
C ALA A 79 19.34 -0.12 12.30
N LEU A 80 19.23 -0.42 13.58
CA LEU A 80 19.54 -1.77 14.10
C LEU A 80 18.52 -2.80 13.61
N ALA A 81 17.22 -2.46 13.55
CA ALA A 81 16.22 -3.35 12.99
C ALA A 81 16.49 -3.66 11.50
N GLN A 82 16.97 -2.68 10.72
CA GLN A 82 17.37 -2.90 9.32
C GLN A 82 18.58 -3.82 9.20
N LEU A 83 19.58 -3.68 10.09
CA LEU A 83 20.75 -4.55 10.12
C LEU A 83 20.37 -5.98 10.53
N ASP A 84 19.57 -6.15 11.58
CA ASP A 84 19.11 -7.44 12.06
C ASP A 84 18.33 -8.16 10.92
N ALA A 85 17.37 -7.49 10.27
CA ALA A 85 16.66 -8.02 9.11
C ALA A 85 17.58 -8.35 7.92
N GLY A 86 18.65 -7.57 7.72
CA GLY A 86 19.68 -7.83 6.69
C GLY A 86 20.46 -9.11 6.97
N VAL A 87 20.89 -9.30 8.21
CA VAL A 87 21.61 -10.52 8.64
C VAL A 87 20.71 -11.76 8.51
N GLU A 88 19.46 -11.70 8.95
CA GLU A 88 18.50 -12.80 8.79
C GLU A 88 18.28 -13.18 7.33
N ARG A 89 18.24 -12.19 6.43
CA ARG A 89 18.13 -12.46 4.98
C ARG A 89 19.37 -13.13 4.42
N ILE A 90 20.57 -12.67 4.79
CA ILE A 90 21.84 -13.27 4.37
C ILE A 90 21.94 -14.72 4.88
N ALA A 91 21.49 -14.97 6.08
CA ALA A 91 21.45 -16.31 6.68
C ALA A 91 20.36 -17.22 6.04
N GLY A 92 19.54 -16.74 5.11
CA GLY A 92 18.44 -17.47 4.50
C GLY A 92 17.29 -17.80 5.46
N ALA A 93 17.36 -17.30 6.70
CA ALA A 93 16.43 -17.63 7.78
C ALA A 93 15.17 -16.72 7.81
N SER A 94 15.16 -15.63 7.04
CA SER A 94 14.04 -14.69 7.09
C SER A 94 12.81 -15.27 6.41
N LYS A 95 11.80 -15.56 7.21
CA LYS A 95 10.46 -15.94 6.77
C LYS A 95 9.53 -14.73 6.58
N VAL A 96 10.07 -13.51 6.61
CA VAL A 96 9.30 -12.28 6.40
C VAL A 96 9.36 -11.90 4.92
N VAL A 97 8.23 -11.68 4.29
CA VAL A 97 8.09 -11.13 2.95
C VAL A 97 7.64 -9.68 3.05
N THR A 98 8.46 -8.75 2.57
CA THR A 98 8.10 -7.32 2.54
C THR A 98 7.59 -6.94 1.16
N VAL A 99 6.29 -6.66 1.05
CA VAL A 99 5.64 -6.27 -0.20
C VAL A 99 5.20 -4.81 -0.17
N THR A 100 5.49 -4.08 -1.23
CA THR A 100 4.97 -2.73 -1.41
C THR A 100 3.97 -2.66 -2.56
N THR A 101 2.94 -1.84 -2.38
CA THR A 101 1.96 -1.55 -3.43
C THR A 101 1.31 -0.18 -3.21
N THR A 102 0.45 0.25 -4.14
CA THR A 102 -0.33 1.47 -3.99
C THR A 102 -1.28 1.37 -2.80
N THR A 103 -1.61 2.51 -2.17
CA THR A 103 -2.50 2.53 -1.00
C THR A 103 -3.86 1.90 -1.30
N GLY A 104 -4.45 2.20 -2.46
CA GLY A 104 -5.74 1.64 -2.88
C GLY A 104 -5.68 0.11 -3.09
N LEU A 105 -4.63 -0.42 -3.74
CA LEU A 105 -4.49 -1.87 -3.94
C LEU A 105 -4.22 -2.58 -2.61
N ALA A 106 -3.41 -1.97 -1.74
CA ALA A 106 -3.16 -2.52 -0.40
C ALA A 106 -4.45 -2.66 0.40
N SER A 107 -5.22 -1.57 0.53
CA SER A 107 -6.44 -1.55 1.38
C SER A 107 -7.55 -2.41 0.80
N LEU A 108 -7.85 -2.27 -0.49
CA LEU A 108 -9.08 -2.81 -1.08
C LEU A 108 -8.91 -4.22 -1.66
N TRP A 109 -7.69 -4.60 -2.06
CA TRP A 109 -7.47 -5.89 -2.71
C TRP A 109 -6.56 -6.82 -1.91
N LEU A 110 -5.36 -6.36 -1.49
CA LEU A 110 -4.36 -7.23 -0.88
C LEU A 110 -4.74 -7.59 0.56
N THR A 111 -4.97 -6.58 1.41
CA THR A 111 -5.24 -6.79 2.86
C THR A 111 -6.41 -7.74 3.13
N PRO A 112 -7.57 -7.66 2.44
CA PRO A 112 -8.66 -8.61 2.68
C PRO A 112 -8.30 -10.07 2.36
N ARG A 113 -7.24 -10.30 1.56
CA ARG A 113 -6.79 -11.62 1.13
C ARG A 113 -5.66 -12.19 1.99
N LEU A 114 -4.89 -11.35 2.68
CA LEU A 114 -3.73 -11.76 3.49
C LEU A 114 -4.08 -12.77 4.60
N LEU A 115 -5.31 -12.73 5.14
CA LEU A 115 -5.75 -13.72 6.12
C LEU A 115 -5.77 -15.14 5.53
N ARG A 116 -6.11 -15.27 4.24
CA ARG A 116 -6.06 -16.58 3.54
C ARG A 116 -4.61 -17.03 3.34
N PHE A 117 -3.71 -16.11 3.00
CA PHE A 117 -2.29 -16.40 2.92
C PHE A 117 -1.74 -16.91 4.25
N ASN A 118 -1.98 -16.19 5.34
CA ASN A 118 -1.50 -16.55 6.67
C ASN A 118 -2.00 -17.93 7.13
N ARG A 119 -3.26 -18.26 6.83
CA ARG A 119 -3.82 -19.60 7.13
C ARG A 119 -3.22 -20.72 6.29
N ALA A 120 -2.89 -20.44 5.03
CA ALA A 120 -2.32 -21.42 4.11
C ALA A 120 -0.81 -21.63 4.34
N HIS A 121 -0.12 -20.61 4.80
CA HIS A 121 1.33 -20.59 5.00
C HIS A 121 1.71 -20.09 6.41
N PRO A 122 1.33 -20.83 7.48
CA PRO A 122 1.69 -20.46 8.84
C PRO A 122 3.21 -20.48 8.98
N GLY A 123 3.80 -19.42 9.48
CA GLY A 123 5.23 -19.25 9.63
C GLY A 123 5.90 -18.40 8.55
N ILE A 124 5.13 -17.86 7.59
CA ILE A 124 5.59 -16.78 6.70
C ILE A 124 4.89 -15.50 7.12
N ASP A 125 5.66 -14.53 7.61
CA ASP A 125 5.14 -13.22 7.95
C ASP A 125 5.13 -12.31 6.72
N VAL A 126 4.10 -11.47 6.58
CA VAL A 126 3.99 -10.51 5.49
C VAL A 126 3.96 -9.09 6.06
N ARG A 127 4.91 -8.27 5.61
CA ARG A 127 4.95 -6.84 5.88
C ARG A 127 4.48 -6.08 4.65
N VAL A 128 3.36 -5.34 4.76
CA VAL A 128 2.84 -4.50 3.69
C VAL A 128 3.29 -3.05 3.89
N VAL A 129 3.89 -2.48 2.85
CA VAL A 129 4.26 -1.06 2.79
C VAL A 129 3.40 -0.41 1.70
N ALA A 130 2.33 0.26 2.12
CA ALA A 130 1.43 0.96 1.21
C ALA A 130 1.96 2.38 0.92
N SER A 131 2.33 2.66 -0.34
CA SER A 131 2.77 3.98 -0.80
C SER A 131 2.50 4.15 -2.29
N ASN A 132 2.11 5.36 -2.69
CA ASN A 132 1.95 5.72 -4.10
C ASN A 132 3.27 6.19 -4.74
N ASP A 133 4.31 6.41 -3.95
CA ASP A 133 5.63 6.80 -4.43
C ASP A 133 6.32 5.67 -5.20
N LYS A 134 7.24 6.03 -6.09
CA LYS A 134 8.06 5.06 -6.79
C LYS A 134 9.04 4.41 -5.80
N PRO A 135 8.95 3.08 -5.54
CA PRO A 135 9.82 2.43 -4.59
C PRO A 135 11.23 2.24 -5.15
N ASN A 136 12.20 2.24 -4.26
CA ASN A 136 13.51 1.66 -4.50
C ASN A 136 13.62 0.37 -3.69
N LEU A 137 13.54 -0.79 -4.34
CA LEU A 137 13.46 -2.09 -3.66
C LEU A 137 14.70 -2.37 -2.79
N GLU A 138 15.86 -1.94 -3.22
CA GLU A 138 17.11 -2.16 -2.47
C GLU A 138 17.22 -1.22 -1.27
N ARG A 139 17.11 0.10 -1.52
CA ARG A 139 17.21 1.10 -0.47
C ARG A 139 16.14 0.94 0.60
N ASP A 140 14.90 0.67 0.17
CA ASP A 140 13.74 0.61 1.06
C ASP A 140 13.53 -0.81 1.65
N GLN A 141 14.46 -1.74 1.36
CA GLN A 141 14.46 -3.12 1.87
C GLN A 141 13.16 -3.89 1.58
N LEU A 142 12.66 -3.73 0.35
CA LEU A 142 11.43 -4.35 -0.12
C LEU A 142 11.77 -5.59 -0.95
N ASP A 143 11.04 -6.68 -0.76
CA ASP A 143 11.24 -7.92 -1.53
C ASP A 143 10.49 -7.89 -2.86
N ILE A 144 9.25 -7.36 -2.82
CA ILE A 144 8.31 -7.35 -3.94
C ILE A 144 7.66 -5.97 -4.03
N ALA A 145 7.51 -5.44 -5.24
CA ALA A 145 6.62 -4.33 -5.53
C ALA A 145 5.52 -4.76 -6.49
N ILE A 146 4.27 -4.40 -6.20
CA ILE A 146 3.14 -4.54 -7.11
C ILE A 146 2.79 -3.13 -7.56
N ARG A 147 3.06 -2.81 -8.83
CA ARG A 147 2.97 -1.44 -9.34
C ARG A 147 2.15 -1.34 -10.60
N PHE A 148 1.39 -0.28 -10.67
CA PHE A 148 0.56 0.07 -11.81
C PHE A 148 1.39 0.79 -12.87
N VAL A 149 1.19 0.40 -14.13
CA VAL A 149 1.73 1.06 -15.31
C VAL A 149 0.58 1.34 -16.28
N LEU A 150 0.52 2.54 -16.84
CA LEU A 150 -0.47 2.89 -17.87
C LEU A 150 -0.32 1.99 -19.09
N ALA A 151 -1.40 1.83 -19.86
CA ALA A 151 -1.43 0.91 -21.00
C ALA A 151 -0.40 1.22 -22.09
N ASP A 152 0.05 2.47 -22.17
CA ASP A 152 1.10 2.97 -23.09
C ASP A 152 2.49 3.04 -22.43
N GLY A 153 2.61 2.62 -21.18
CA GLY A 153 3.85 2.67 -20.43
C GLY A 153 4.67 1.39 -20.56
N ASP A 154 5.97 1.51 -20.26
CA ASP A 154 6.91 0.38 -20.26
C ASP A 154 7.19 -0.10 -18.84
N ALA A 155 7.30 -1.41 -18.67
CA ALA A 155 7.56 -2.08 -17.40
C ALA A 155 8.67 -3.14 -17.56
N PRO A 156 9.92 -2.72 -17.81
CA PRO A 156 11.03 -3.64 -18.01
C PRO A 156 11.28 -4.50 -16.75
N ASN A 157 11.68 -5.75 -16.96
CA ASN A 157 11.99 -6.72 -15.89
C ASN A 157 10.86 -6.95 -14.89
N SER A 158 9.61 -6.88 -15.36
CA SER A 158 8.43 -7.06 -14.53
C SER A 158 7.45 -8.07 -15.13
N GLU A 159 6.65 -8.68 -14.27
CA GLU A 159 5.65 -9.69 -14.64
C GLU A 159 4.26 -9.08 -14.57
N PRO A 160 3.44 -9.10 -15.64
CA PRO A 160 2.07 -8.62 -15.58
C PRO A 160 1.22 -9.51 -14.66
N VAL A 161 0.39 -8.90 -13.83
CA VAL A 161 -0.46 -9.60 -12.85
C VAL A 161 -1.92 -9.54 -13.25
N PHE A 162 -2.44 -8.32 -13.46
CA PHE A 162 -3.84 -8.12 -13.84
C PHE A 162 -4.05 -6.78 -14.54
N ASP A 163 -5.01 -6.78 -15.45
CA ASP A 163 -5.49 -5.57 -16.10
C ASP A 163 -6.15 -4.63 -15.09
N CYS A 164 -5.85 -3.37 -15.21
CA CYS A 164 -6.50 -2.31 -14.47
C CYS A 164 -7.56 -1.65 -15.35
N LYS A 165 -8.83 -1.94 -15.06
CA LYS A 165 -9.97 -1.38 -15.79
C LYS A 165 -10.72 -0.39 -14.92
N ILE A 166 -11.27 0.66 -15.55
CA ILE A 166 -12.02 1.71 -14.86
C ILE A 166 -13.42 1.85 -15.43
N TYR A 167 -14.34 2.28 -14.58
CA TYR A 167 -15.73 2.53 -14.93
C TYR A 167 -16.40 3.42 -13.87
N PRO A 168 -17.41 4.24 -14.25
CA PRO A 168 -18.22 4.92 -13.26
C PRO A 168 -18.98 3.94 -12.38
N ALA A 169 -19.01 4.20 -11.08
CA ALA A 169 -19.70 3.38 -10.12
C ALA A 169 -20.30 4.22 -8.99
N CYS A 170 -21.40 3.75 -8.44
CA CYS A 170 -22.07 4.34 -7.30
C CYS A 170 -22.81 3.27 -6.50
N SER A 171 -23.38 3.64 -5.37
CA SER A 171 -24.29 2.72 -4.65
C SER A 171 -25.53 2.41 -5.48
N PRO A 172 -26.11 1.19 -5.35
CA PRO A 172 -27.35 0.84 -6.04
C PRO A 172 -28.55 1.73 -5.66
N ALA A 173 -28.53 2.32 -4.47
CA ALA A 173 -29.54 3.26 -4.03
C ALA A 173 -29.47 4.56 -4.82
N LEU A 174 -28.25 5.12 -4.98
CA LEU A 174 -28.04 6.35 -5.77
C LEU A 174 -28.38 6.14 -7.25
N ALA A 175 -27.98 5.00 -7.83
CA ALA A 175 -28.30 4.70 -9.23
C ALA A 175 -29.82 4.66 -9.51
N ARG A 176 -30.62 4.33 -8.50
CA ARG A 176 -32.08 4.23 -8.55
C ARG A 176 -32.77 5.39 -7.85
N ASP A 177 -32.10 6.51 -7.69
CA ASP A 177 -32.71 7.71 -7.10
C ASP A 177 -34.01 8.05 -7.81
N LYS A 178 -35.04 8.46 -7.07
CA LYS A 178 -36.40 8.68 -7.63
C LYS A 178 -36.48 9.94 -8.49
N LEU A 179 -35.68 10.97 -8.15
CA LEU A 179 -35.69 12.26 -8.82
C LEU A 179 -34.73 12.28 -10.00
N HIS A 180 -33.56 11.72 -9.80
CA HIS A 180 -32.46 11.73 -10.78
C HIS A 180 -31.81 10.33 -10.92
N PRO A 181 -32.54 9.35 -11.50
CA PRO A 181 -31.95 8.03 -11.72
C PRO A 181 -30.81 8.08 -12.70
N ILE A 182 -29.73 7.33 -12.42
CA ILE A 182 -28.55 7.32 -13.29
C ILE A 182 -28.68 6.20 -14.32
N LYS A 183 -28.98 6.55 -15.57
CA LYS A 183 -29.18 5.61 -16.70
C LYS A 183 -28.20 5.86 -17.82
N THR A 184 -27.82 7.10 -18.04
CA THR A 184 -26.93 7.55 -19.11
C THR A 184 -25.80 8.41 -18.54
N PRO A 185 -24.67 8.57 -19.23
CA PRO A 185 -23.62 9.48 -18.79
C PRO A 185 -24.07 10.93 -18.58
N ALA A 186 -25.09 11.40 -19.31
CA ALA A 186 -25.63 12.75 -19.16
C ALA A 186 -26.24 12.98 -17.76
N ASP A 187 -26.77 11.94 -17.13
CA ASP A 187 -27.40 12.02 -15.80
C ASP A 187 -26.39 12.38 -14.71
N LEU A 188 -25.09 12.23 -14.96
CA LEU A 188 -24.02 12.68 -14.06
C LEU A 188 -24.10 14.19 -13.75
N ALA A 189 -24.77 14.98 -14.61
CA ALA A 189 -24.99 16.41 -14.38
C ALA A 189 -25.80 16.68 -13.11
N HIS A 190 -26.60 15.71 -12.64
CA HIS A 190 -27.46 15.85 -11.46
C HIS A 190 -26.85 15.29 -10.18
N HIS A 191 -25.62 14.76 -10.26
CA HIS A 191 -24.99 14.07 -9.13
C HIS A 191 -23.64 14.70 -8.72
N VAL A 192 -23.24 14.40 -7.48
CA VAL A 192 -21.92 14.73 -6.97
C VAL A 192 -20.90 13.81 -7.63
N ARG A 193 -19.83 14.39 -8.15
CA ARG A 193 -18.68 13.65 -8.66
C ARG A 193 -17.68 13.43 -7.52
N LEU A 194 -17.30 12.16 -7.29
CA LEU A 194 -16.22 11.79 -6.41
C LEU A 194 -14.95 11.64 -7.23
N ASP A 195 -13.93 12.42 -6.90
CA ASP A 195 -12.68 12.45 -7.65
C ASP A 195 -11.51 12.05 -6.75
N TYR A 196 -10.55 11.33 -7.32
CA TYR A 196 -9.33 10.91 -6.65
C TYR A 196 -8.18 11.80 -7.09
N GLU A 197 -7.56 12.45 -6.11
CA GLU A 197 -6.40 13.28 -6.37
C GLU A 197 -5.15 12.41 -6.50
N SER A 198 -4.81 12.06 -7.73
CA SER A 198 -3.59 11.31 -8.04
C SER A 198 -2.59 12.21 -8.74
N MET A 199 -1.37 12.24 -8.21
CA MET A 199 -0.22 12.86 -8.88
C MET A 199 0.69 11.77 -9.41
N ARG A 200 1.07 11.84 -10.68
CA ARG A 200 2.01 10.91 -11.30
C ARG A 200 3.03 11.68 -12.11
N ASP A 201 4.31 11.47 -11.84
CA ASP A 201 5.42 12.14 -12.53
C ASP A 201 5.24 13.67 -12.60
N GLY A 202 4.74 14.26 -11.50
CA GLY A 202 4.47 15.70 -11.37
C GLY A 202 3.22 16.19 -12.12
N ARG A 203 2.41 15.28 -12.69
CA ARG A 203 1.15 15.61 -13.38
C ARG A 203 -0.05 15.05 -12.63
N ARG A 204 -1.14 15.81 -12.65
CA ARG A 204 -2.43 15.33 -12.12
C ARG A 204 -2.99 14.27 -13.06
N LEU A 205 -3.28 13.07 -12.54
CA LEU A 205 -4.00 12.02 -13.22
C LEU A 205 -5.47 12.06 -12.80
N SER A 206 -6.36 12.49 -13.67
CA SER A 206 -7.80 12.41 -13.44
C SER A 206 -8.33 11.12 -14.06
N LEU A 207 -8.89 10.23 -13.23
CA LEU A 207 -9.54 9.01 -13.72
C LEU A 207 -10.80 9.32 -14.54
N TRP A 208 -11.51 10.41 -14.20
CA TRP A 208 -12.66 10.88 -14.97
C TRP A 208 -12.28 11.36 -16.36
N ASP A 209 -11.22 12.19 -16.47
CA ASP A 209 -10.78 12.71 -17.77
C ASP A 209 -10.32 11.56 -18.67
N PHE A 210 -9.55 10.61 -18.09
CA PHE A 210 -9.13 9.41 -18.81
C PHE A 210 -10.32 8.58 -19.27
N TRP A 211 -11.35 8.40 -18.41
CA TRP A 211 -12.53 7.64 -18.77
C TRP A 211 -13.32 8.29 -19.89
N PHE A 212 -13.57 9.60 -19.83
CA PHE A 212 -14.24 10.34 -20.89
C PHE A 212 -13.50 10.25 -22.24
N GLU A 213 -12.16 10.39 -22.18
CA GLU A 213 -11.31 10.29 -23.38
C GLU A 213 -11.41 8.90 -24.04
N LYS A 214 -11.25 7.83 -23.25
CA LYS A 214 -11.24 6.45 -23.76
C LYS A 214 -12.59 5.98 -24.25
N THR A 215 -13.67 6.42 -23.63
CA THR A 215 -15.03 6.08 -24.04
C THR A 215 -15.59 6.99 -25.12
N LYS A 216 -14.90 8.11 -25.42
CA LYS A 216 -15.35 9.15 -26.35
C LYS A 216 -16.71 9.77 -25.96
N ILE A 217 -17.04 9.72 -24.69
CA ILE A 217 -18.21 10.36 -24.11
C ILE A 217 -17.87 11.82 -23.82
N ALA A 218 -18.77 12.73 -24.15
CA ALA A 218 -18.58 14.15 -23.86
C ALA A 218 -18.47 14.39 -22.34
N HIS A 219 -17.58 15.30 -21.94
CA HIS A 219 -17.44 15.68 -20.54
C HIS A 219 -18.74 16.25 -20.00
N VAL A 220 -19.19 15.70 -18.87
CA VAL A 220 -20.38 16.16 -18.16
C VAL A 220 -19.95 16.93 -16.92
N LYS A 221 -20.49 18.15 -16.78
CA LYS A 221 -20.27 18.97 -15.57
C LYS A 221 -21.18 18.47 -14.45
N PRO A 222 -20.64 18.03 -13.30
CA PRO A 222 -21.46 17.57 -12.17
C PRO A 222 -22.06 18.74 -11.40
N THR A 223 -22.97 18.48 -10.49
CA THR A 223 -23.51 19.49 -9.54
C THR A 223 -22.41 20.04 -8.65
N SER A 224 -21.54 19.16 -8.15
CA SER A 224 -20.36 19.50 -7.36
C SER A 224 -19.33 18.37 -7.45
N THR A 225 -18.12 18.62 -6.93
CA THR A 225 -17.05 17.62 -6.89
C THR A 225 -16.49 17.53 -5.47
N LEU A 226 -16.38 16.31 -4.95
CA LEU A 226 -15.62 16.01 -3.74
C LEU A 226 -14.30 15.34 -4.14
N GLN A 227 -13.19 15.85 -3.62
CA GLN A 227 -11.85 15.34 -3.90
C GLN A 227 -11.30 14.59 -2.70
N PHE A 228 -10.71 13.42 -2.96
CA PHE A 228 -10.14 12.56 -1.94
C PHE A 228 -8.64 12.32 -2.20
N PRO A 229 -7.78 12.46 -1.19
CA PRO A 229 -6.35 12.19 -1.32
C PRO A 229 -6.04 10.69 -1.35
N GLN A 230 -6.98 9.85 -0.90
CA GLN A 230 -6.84 8.39 -0.88
C GLN A 230 -7.99 7.72 -1.62
N TYR A 231 -7.65 6.71 -2.43
CA TYR A 231 -8.62 6.04 -3.29
C TYR A 231 -9.66 5.22 -2.50
N ASP A 232 -9.30 4.62 -1.39
CA ASP A 232 -10.19 3.87 -0.50
C ASP A 232 -11.24 4.77 0.16
N GLN A 233 -10.91 6.03 0.46
CA GLN A 233 -11.88 7.01 0.96
C GLN A 233 -12.93 7.35 -0.09
N LEU A 234 -12.52 7.51 -1.37
CA LEU A 234 -13.46 7.69 -2.47
C LEU A 234 -14.41 6.50 -2.59
N VAL A 235 -13.86 5.28 -2.51
CA VAL A 235 -14.66 4.04 -2.59
C VAL A 235 -15.68 3.99 -1.46
N SER A 236 -15.28 4.30 -0.23
CA SER A 236 -16.18 4.38 0.93
C SER A 236 -17.33 5.37 0.70
N ALA A 237 -17.00 6.60 0.29
CA ALA A 237 -17.98 7.64 0.00
C ALA A 237 -18.98 7.23 -1.09
N ALA A 238 -18.51 6.51 -2.12
CA ALA A 238 -19.38 6.03 -3.20
C ALA A 238 -20.31 4.89 -2.73
N ILE A 239 -19.85 4.00 -1.86
CA ILE A 239 -20.69 2.94 -1.24
C ILE A 239 -21.79 3.57 -0.39
N ASP A 240 -21.45 4.61 0.38
CA ASP A 240 -22.38 5.32 1.25
C ASP A 240 -23.38 6.23 0.50
N GLY A 241 -23.30 6.26 -0.84
CA GLY A 241 -24.22 7.04 -1.66
C GLY A 241 -23.84 8.51 -1.80
N GLY A 242 -22.63 8.92 -1.41
CA GLY A 242 -22.14 10.30 -1.48
C GLY A 242 -21.94 10.86 -2.90
N GLY A 243 -22.03 10.02 -3.92
CA GLY A 243 -21.87 10.43 -5.30
C GLY A 243 -21.46 9.31 -6.24
N VAL A 244 -21.07 9.69 -7.46
CA VAL A 244 -20.53 8.79 -8.48
C VAL A 244 -19.02 8.95 -8.57
N GLY A 245 -18.29 7.85 -8.42
CA GLY A 245 -16.84 7.80 -8.53
C GLY A 245 -16.38 6.94 -9.70
N ILE A 246 -15.11 7.02 -10.07
CA ILE A 246 -14.50 6.03 -10.96
C ILE A 246 -13.99 4.87 -10.13
N ALA A 247 -14.63 3.72 -10.30
CA ALA A 247 -14.18 2.46 -9.74
C ALA A 247 -13.03 1.87 -10.57
N VAL A 248 -12.13 1.19 -9.90
CA VAL A 248 -10.95 0.56 -10.49
C VAL A 248 -10.98 -0.94 -10.21
N LEU A 249 -10.99 -1.77 -11.24
CA LEU A 249 -10.69 -3.19 -11.11
C LEU A 249 -9.16 -3.38 -11.11
N PRO A 250 -8.64 -4.25 -10.25
CA PRO A 250 -9.32 -5.24 -9.39
C PRO A 250 -9.73 -4.72 -8.00
N HIS A 251 -9.40 -3.45 -7.63
CA HIS A 251 -9.62 -2.91 -6.28
C HIS A 251 -11.05 -3.10 -5.78
N THR A 252 -12.02 -2.86 -6.65
CA THR A 252 -13.46 -2.83 -6.32
C THR A 252 -14.22 -4.08 -6.73
N ALA A 253 -13.53 -5.13 -7.21
CA ALA A 253 -14.18 -6.37 -7.66
C ALA A 253 -15.05 -7.00 -6.56
N GLN A 254 -14.56 -7.05 -5.32
CA GLN A 254 -15.32 -7.57 -4.19
C GLN A 254 -16.58 -6.76 -3.90
N HIS A 255 -16.53 -5.43 -3.98
CA HIS A 255 -17.68 -4.56 -3.74
C HIS A 255 -18.75 -4.72 -4.82
N LEU A 256 -18.35 -4.95 -6.08
CA LEU A 256 -19.28 -5.31 -7.14
C LEU A 256 -19.97 -6.65 -6.87
N HIS A 257 -19.19 -7.66 -6.50
CA HIS A 257 -19.72 -8.98 -6.18
C HIS A 257 -20.71 -8.94 -5.00
N GLN A 258 -20.40 -8.17 -3.99
CA GLN A 258 -21.28 -7.94 -2.82
C GLN A 258 -22.45 -7.00 -3.12
N LYS A 259 -22.56 -6.47 -4.34
CA LYS A 259 -23.60 -5.50 -4.75
C LYS A 259 -23.57 -4.19 -3.94
N ALA A 260 -22.44 -3.86 -3.32
CA ALA A 260 -22.21 -2.57 -2.70
C ALA A 260 -22.06 -1.47 -3.74
N PHE A 261 -21.54 -1.83 -4.91
CA PHE A 261 -21.48 -1.00 -6.11
C PHE A 261 -22.37 -1.53 -7.22
N CYS A 262 -22.80 -0.63 -8.11
CA CYS A 262 -23.29 -0.95 -9.43
C CYS A 262 -22.58 -0.11 -10.50
N ILE A 263 -22.57 -0.62 -11.73
CA ILE A 263 -22.10 0.07 -12.92
C ILE A 263 -23.35 0.63 -13.61
N PRO A 264 -23.67 1.93 -13.45
CA PRO A 264 -24.97 2.45 -13.90
C PRO A 264 -25.14 2.43 -15.42
N PHE A 265 -24.02 2.48 -16.18
CA PHE A 265 -24.03 2.52 -17.64
C PHE A 265 -23.74 1.17 -18.30
N GLY A 266 -23.65 0.09 -17.50
CA GLY A 266 -23.31 -1.23 -18.01
C GLY A 266 -21.83 -1.44 -18.32
N MET A 267 -21.51 -2.63 -18.81
CA MET A 267 -20.11 -3.04 -19.06
C MET A 267 -19.49 -2.34 -20.29
N GLU A 268 -20.28 -1.72 -21.14
CA GLU A 268 -19.80 -0.94 -22.29
C GLU A 268 -19.03 0.33 -21.85
N ALA A 269 -19.27 0.78 -20.64
CA ALA A 269 -18.59 1.92 -20.02
C ALA A 269 -17.24 1.57 -19.37
N VAL A 270 -16.73 0.35 -19.53
CA VAL A 270 -15.43 -0.08 -18.94
C VAL A 270 -14.30 0.26 -19.89
N ALA A 271 -13.30 0.96 -19.38
CA ALA A 271 -12.09 1.32 -20.12
C ALA A 271 -10.85 0.67 -19.51
N LEU A 272 -9.89 0.22 -20.33
CA LEU A 272 -8.59 -0.24 -19.87
C LEU A 272 -7.73 0.98 -19.51
N LEU A 273 -7.30 1.05 -18.26
CA LEU A 273 -6.39 2.09 -17.76
C LEU A 273 -4.92 1.69 -17.89
N GLY A 274 -4.59 0.44 -17.62
CA GLY A 274 -3.23 -0.09 -17.63
C GLY A 274 -3.15 -1.47 -17.01
N VAL A 275 -1.96 -1.84 -16.54
CA VAL A 275 -1.66 -3.17 -15.99
C VAL A 275 -0.92 -3.01 -14.67
N PHE A 276 -1.20 -3.87 -13.71
CA PHE A 276 -0.37 -4.05 -12.52
C PHE A 276 0.69 -5.10 -12.79
N TYR A 277 1.92 -4.80 -12.36
CA TYR A 277 3.09 -5.67 -12.52
C TYR A 277 3.68 -6.03 -11.18
N ILE A 278 4.21 -7.25 -11.08
CA ILE A 278 5.12 -7.65 -10.01
C ILE A 278 6.56 -7.34 -10.43
N ILE A 279 7.27 -6.64 -9.57
CA ILE A 279 8.69 -6.38 -9.66
C ILE A 279 9.34 -7.04 -8.45
N ARG A 280 10.29 -7.92 -8.67
CA ARG A 280 11.03 -8.62 -7.61
C ARG A 280 12.43 -8.05 -7.49
N ARG A 281 12.91 -7.92 -6.28
CA ARG A 281 14.32 -7.59 -6.06
C ARG A 281 15.17 -8.80 -6.46
N SER A 282 16.22 -8.58 -7.23
CA SER A 282 17.01 -9.64 -7.87
C SER A 282 17.67 -10.61 -6.88
N ASP A 283 18.17 -10.08 -5.75
CA ASP A 283 18.90 -10.84 -4.72
C ASP A 283 18.01 -11.72 -3.82
N VAL A 284 16.69 -11.51 -3.85
CA VAL A 284 15.73 -12.27 -3.02
C VAL A 284 14.75 -13.13 -3.83
N ALA A 285 14.84 -13.08 -5.15
CA ALA A 285 13.94 -13.81 -6.03
C ALA A 285 13.96 -15.35 -5.81
N GLN A 286 15.06 -15.89 -5.26
CA GLN A 286 15.20 -17.32 -4.95
C GLN A 286 14.83 -17.66 -3.50
N ARG A 287 14.40 -16.71 -2.68
CA ARG A 287 13.94 -17.02 -1.32
C ARG A 287 12.60 -17.74 -1.38
N GLU A 288 12.52 -18.93 -0.77
CA GLU A 288 11.32 -19.77 -0.74
C GLU A 288 10.07 -18.98 -0.29
N ALA A 289 10.16 -18.19 0.76
CA ALA A 289 9.04 -17.39 1.26
C ALA A 289 8.52 -16.38 0.22
N VAL A 290 9.42 -15.79 -0.59
CA VAL A 290 9.07 -14.84 -1.65
C VAL A 290 8.36 -15.56 -2.79
N GLU A 291 8.87 -16.72 -3.23
CA GLU A 291 8.24 -17.54 -4.27
C GLU A 291 6.85 -18.02 -3.84
N VAL A 292 6.72 -18.51 -2.62
CA VAL A 292 5.43 -18.94 -2.05
C VAL A 292 4.42 -17.78 -2.05
N PHE A 293 4.85 -16.58 -1.68
CA PHE A 293 3.97 -15.41 -1.70
C PHE A 293 3.56 -15.01 -3.11
N VAL A 294 4.49 -15.02 -4.08
CA VAL A 294 4.20 -14.69 -5.48
C VAL A 294 3.23 -15.72 -6.11
N ASP A 295 3.44 -17.00 -5.85
CA ASP A 295 2.55 -18.05 -6.36
C ASP A 295 1.15 -17.97 -5.76
N TRP A 296 1.06 -17.66 -4.46
CA TRP A 296 -0.22 -17.37 -3.82
C TRP A 296 -0.88 -16.15 -4.45
N LEU A 297 -0.14 -15.06 -4.68
CA LEU A 297 -0.67 -13.86 -5.33
C LEU A 297 -1.25 -14.17 -6.71
N ARG A 298 -0.52 -14.95 -7.52
CA ARG A 298 -1.00 -15.42 -8.84
C ARG A 298 -2.29 -16.25 -8.72
N SER A 299 -2.38 -17.09 -7.68
CA SER A 299 -3.59 -17.88 -7.43
C SER A 299 -4.80 -17.04 -7.08
N GLU A 300 -4.61 -15.98 -6.27
CA GLU A 300 -5.68 -15.02 -5.93
C GLU A 300 -6.16 -14.23 -7.17
N VAL A 301 -5.21 -13.84 -8.04
CA VAL A 301 -5.54 -13.16 -9.31
C VAL A 301 -6.38 -14.07 -10.22
N ARG A 302 -5.99 -15.34 -10.37
CA ARG A 302 -6.77 -16.32 -11.16
C ARG A 302 -8.16 -16.52 -10.57
N ARG A 303 -8.28 -16.63 -9.25
CA ARG A 303 -9.57 -16.76 -8.54
C ARG A 303 -10.47 -15.56 -8.80
N ASP A 304 -9.93 -14.35 -8.79
CA ASP A 304 -10.71 -13.15 -9.10
C ASP A 304 -11.17 -13.13 -10.57
N ALA A 305 -10.36 -13.60 -11.50
CA ALA A 305 -10.71 -13.69 -12.91
C ALA A 305 -11.86 -14.69 -13.16
N GLU A 306 -11.89 -15.81 -12.44
CA GLU A 306 -12.96 -16.81 -12.50
C GLU A 306 -14.30 -16.30 -11.93
N HIS A 307 -14.23 -15.38 -10.95
CA HIS A 307 -15.39 -14.77 -10.31
C HIS A 307 -15.75 -13.38 -10.88
N ALA A 308 -15.01 -12.91 -11.90
CA ALA A 308 -15.37 -11.68 -12.58
C ALA A 308 -16.79 -11.78 -13.16
N PRO A 309 -17.63 -10.75 -13.06
CA PRO A 309 -18.97 -10.78 -13.63
C PRO A 309 -18.84 -11.09 -15.12
N VAL A 310 -19.39 -12.23 -15.51
CA VAL A 310 -19.39 -12.75 -16.89
C VAL A 310 -19.87 -11.64 -17.79
N GLN A 311 -19.09 -11.32 -18.82
CA GLN A 311 -19.52 -10.45 -19.93
C GLN A 311 -20.87 -10.98 -20.42
N GLY A 312 -21.94 -10.24 -20.15
CA GLY A 312 -23.25 -10.58 -20.67
C GLY A 312 -23.16 -10.62 -22.19
N THR A 313 -23.22 -11.81 -22.74
CA THR A 313 -23.41 -12.02 -24.17
C THR A 313 -24.66 -11.27 -24.58
N ALA A 314 -24.51 -10.12 -25.22
CA ALA A 314 -25.58 -9.45 -25.95
C ALA A 314 -26.04 -10.40 -27.04
N ARG A 315 -27.04 -11.22 -26.74
CA ARG A 315 -27.78 -11.94 -27.77
C ARG A 315 -28.51 -10.89 -28.63
N GLY A 316 -27.86 -10.52 -29.70
CA GLY A 316 -28.49 -9.77 -30.81
C GLY A 316 -29.73 -10.54 -31.28
N LYS A 317 -30.90 -10.04 -30.97
CA LYS A 317 -32.13 -10.37 -31.71
C LYS A 317 -31.98 -9.79 -33.11
N ARG A 318 -31.44 -10.58 -34.03
CA ARG A 318 -31.72 -10.39 -35.45
C ARG A 318 -33.21 -10.70 -35.67
N SER A 319 -34.02 -9.67 -35.71
CA SER A 319 -35.36 -9.74 -36.28
C SER A 319 -35.21 -9.88 -37.79
N MET A 320 -35.36 -11.10 -38.30
CA MET A 320 -35.76 -11.31 -39.70
C MET A 320 -37.15 -10.69 -39.86
N ARG A 321 -37.30 -9.69 -40.67
CA ARG A 321 -38.54 -9.38 -41.39
C ARG A 321 -38.26 -9.60 -42.86
N SER A 322 -38.77 -10.76 -43.33
CA SER A 322 -39.13 -10.97 -44.72
C SER A 322 -40.44 -10.22 -44.97
N GLY A 323 -40.59 -9.58 -46.09
CA GLY A 323 -41.78 -8.97 -46.60
C GLY A 323 -41.41 -7.94 -47.65
#